data_74232e259c327708d922d4cfeec96dd2
#
_entry.id   74232e259c327708d922d4cfeec96dd2
#
_cell.length_a   1.000
_cell.length_b   1.000
_cell.length_c   1.000
_cell.angle_alpha   90.00
_cell.angle_beta   90.00
_cell.angle_gamma   90.00
#
_symmetry.space_group_name_H-M   'P 1'
#
loop_
_entity.id
_entity.type
_entity.pdbx_description
1 polymer ?
#
loop_
_entity_poly.entity_id
_entity_poly.type
_entity_poly.pdbx_seq_one_letter_code
_entity_poly.pdbx_strand_id
1 'polypeptide(L)'
;MIIDFSSRPPLADFGVRAGHLSNYRRVYRSSEAAAAESEASGEDKMAAYLAAYDAIGADHVVVRAKDTETTFGLKTTNEFVSGFCREQGPRFIGFAGVDPHKGMAAIRELEHAVKELGLRGLNLQCFEHKVAINDKKLYPLYAKCIELDIPVTVHSSINFSTECLMEHGRPIL
;
A
#
# COMPACT_ATOMS: atom_id res chain seq x y z
N MET A 1 -11.72 17.44 9.34
CA MET A 1 -10.66 16.43 9.38
C MET A 1 -10.56 15.82 7.98
N ILE A 2 -9.36 15.86 7.39
CA ILE A 2 -9.06 15.28 6.08
C ILE A 2 -8.06 14.14 6.29
N ILE A 3 -8.41 12.94 5.83
CA ILE A 3 -7.55 11.76 5.91
C ILE A 3 -7.38 11.19 4.49
N ASP A 4 -6.13 11.18 3.99
CA ASP A 4 -5.81 10.41 2.77
C ASP A 4 -5.51 8.97 3.14
N PHE A 5 -6.37 8.05 2.70
CA PHE A 5 -6.26 6.61 3.04
C PHE A 5 -5.41 5.79 2.06
N SER A 6 -4.81 6.41 1.05
CA SER A 6 -4.13 5.68 -0.03
C SER A 6 -2.92 6.38 -0.60
N SER A 7 -2.06 6.89 0.27
CA SER A 7 -0.87 7.60 -0.17
C SER A 7 0.30 6.69 -0.51
N ARG A 8 1.12 7.17 -1.42
CA ARG A 8 2.38 6.54 -1.81
C ARG A 8 3.46 7.61 -1.91
N PRO A 9 4.38 7.67 -0.94
CA PRO A 9 5.53 8.55 -1.01
C PRO A 9 6.39 8.28 -2.25
N PRO A 10 7.03 9.29 -2.85
CA PRO A 10 7.83 9.17 -4.07
C PRO A 10 9.24 8.60 -3.79
N LEU A 11 9.30 7.50 -3.06
CA LEU A 11 10.53 6.79 -2.74
C LEU A 11 10.57 5.46 -3.48
N ALA A 12 11.78 5.01 -3.86
CA ALA A 12 11.98 3.80 -4.65
C ALA A 12 11.40 2.54 -3.98
N ASP A 13 11.49 2.45 -2.65
CA ASP A 13 10.98 1.32 -1.86
C ASP A 13 9.45 1.19 -1.88
N PHE A 14 8.71 2.25 -2.22
CA PHE A 14 7.29 2.17 -2.52
C PHE A 14 7.01 1.75 -3.96
N GLY A 15 7.92 1.00 -4.56
CA GLY A 15 7.96 0.63 -5.96
C GLY A 15 6.63 0.20 -6.57
N VAL A 16 6.39 0.68 -7.79
CA VAL A 16 5.27 0.27 -8.64
C VAL A 16 5.82 -0.56 -9.79
N ARG A 17 5.12 -1.63 -10.12
CA ARG A 17 5.50 -2.48 -11.25
C ARG A 17 5.47 -1.69 -12.55
N ALA A 18 6.50 -1.87 -13.40
CA ALA A 18 6.63 -1.14 -14.66
C ALA A 18 5.41 -1.32 -15.57
N GLY A 19 4.85 -2.55 -15.66
CA GLY A 19 3.64 -2.83 -16.42
C GLY A 19 2.41 -2.06 -15.93
N HIS A 20 2.25 -1.91 -14.62
CA HIS A 20 1.18 -1.11 -14.03
C HIS A 20 1.33 0.38 -14.40
N LEU A 21 2.52 0.94 -14.26
CA LEU A 21 2.80 2.34 -14.60
C LEU A 21 2.59 2.63 -16.08
N SER A 22 3.02 1.75 -16.98
CA SER A 22 2.86 1.94 -18.41
C SER A 22 1.39 1.98 -18.82
N ASN A 23 0.56 1.09 -18.26
CA ASN A 23 -0.89 1.08 -18.50
C ASN A 23 -1.58 2.30 -17.89
N TYR A 24 -1.20 2.69 -16.69
CA TYR A 24 -1.72 3.89 -16.04
C TYR A 24 -1.46 5.13 -16.91
N ARG A 25 -0.23 5.33 -17.36
CA ARG A 25 0.15 6.44 -18.27
C ARG A 25 -0.63 6.40 -19.58
N ARG A 26 -0.80 5.21 -20.18
CA ARG A 26 -1.57 5.04 -21.40
C ARG A 26 -3.03 5.46 -21.26
N VAL A 27 -3.67 5.14 -20.12
CA VAL A 27 -5.08 5.44 -19.87
C VAL A 27 -5.29 6.93 -19.57
N TYR A 28 -4.44 7.50 -18.71
CA TYR A 28 -4.62 8.88 -18.25
C TYR A 28 -3.88 9.93 -19.09
N ARG A 29 -3.14 9.52 -20.13
CA ARG A 29 -2.41 10.41 -21.06
C ARG A 29 -1.58 11.51 -20.37
N SER A 30 -1.06 11.25 -19.20
CA SER A 30 -0.33 12.21 -18.38
C SER A 30 1.12 12.40 -18.85
N SER A 31 1.33 12.71 -20.14
CA SER A 31 2.68 12.81 -20.72
C SER A 31 3.50 13.98 -20.19
N GLU A 32 2.89 15.14 -19.97
CA GLU A 32 3.60 16.34 -19.54
C GLU A 32 3.92 16.34 -18.03
N ALA A 33 2.95 15.98 -17.18
CA ALA A 33 3.18 15.84 -15.74
C ALA A 33 4.19 14.72 -15.42
N ALA A 34 4.13 13.60 -16.13
CA ALA A 34 5.07 12.49 -15.94
C ALA A 34 6.49 12.80 -16.42
N ALA A 35 6.66 13.68 -17.42
CA ALA A 35 7.96 14.14 -17.87
C ALA A 35 8.60 15.07 -16.82
N ALA A 36 7.83 16.03 -16.28
CA ALA A 36 8.30 16.91 -15.22
C ALA A 36 8.66 16.15 -13.92
N GLU A 37 7.86 15.15 -13.54
CA GLU A 37 8.19 14.26 -12.41
C GLU A 37 9.46 13.43 -12.63
N SER A 38 9.80 13.11 -13.88
CA SER A 38 10.99 12.30 -14.19
C SER A 38 12.30 13.07 -14.03
N GLU A 39 12.27 14.39 -14.20
CA GLU A 39 13.47 15.24 -14.16
C GLU A 39 13.82 15.75 -12.74
N ALA A 40 12.86 15.72 -11.81
CA ALA A 40 13.09 16.18 -10.44
C ALA A 40 13.95 15.17 -9.64
N SER A 41 14.77 15.69 -8.72
CA SER A 41 15.53 14.86 -7.76
C SER A 41 14.58 14.13 -6.80
N GLY A 42 15.07 13.10 -6.11
CA GLY A 42 14.29 12.39 -5.11
C GLY A 42 13.87 13.28 -3.93
N GLU A 43 14.75 14.21 -3.54
CA GLU A 43 14.50 15.18 -2.46
C GLU A 43 13.45 16.22 -2.90
N ASP A 44 13.52 16.73 -4.13
CA ASP A 44 12.53 17.65 -4.67
C ASP A 44 11.14 17.00 -4.76
N LYS A 45 11.07 15.74 -5.14
CA LYS A 45 9.82 14.97 -5.17
C LYS A 45 9.21 14.79 -3.79
N MET A 46 10.04 14.52 -2.79
CA MET A 46 9.58 14.37 -1.41
C MET A 46 9.10 15.70 -0.83
N ALA A 47 9.82 16.80 -1.07
CA ALA A 47 9.40 18.14 -0.66
C ALA A 47 8.06 18.54 -1.30
N ALA A 48 7.89 18.29 -2.59
CA ALA A 48 6.63 18.56 -3.31
C ALA A 48 5.48 17.69 -2.77
N TYR A 49 5.75 16.43 -2.45
CA TYR A 49 4.78 15.53 -1.85
C TYR A 49 4.28 16.03 -0.49
N LEU A 50 5.18 16.45 0.40
CA LEU A 50 4.82 17.01 1.70
C LEU A 50 4.05 18.34 1.57
N ALA A 51 4.53 19.24 0.70
CA ALA A 51 3.88 20.51 0.44
C ALA A 51 2.45 20.36 -0.10
N ALA A 52 2.17 19.33 -0.90
CA ALA A 52 0.82 19.04 -1.37
C ALA A 52 -0.15 18.73 -0.22
N TYR A 53 0.29 17.96 0.79
CA TYR A 53 -0.52 17.69 1.97
C TYR A 53 -0.68 18.90 2.89
N ASP A 54 0.34 19.75 2.98
CA ASP A 54 0.23 21.03 3.70
C ASP A 54 -0.79 21.96 3.04
N ALA A 55 -0.76 22.06 1.72
CA ALA A 55 -1.65 22.93 0.95
C ALA A 55 -3.14 22.56 1.11
N ILE A 56 -3.47 21.26 1.23
CA ILE A 56 -4.85 20.83 1.44
C ILE A 56 -5.24 20.69 2.92
N GLY A 57 -4.30 20.93 3.85
CA GLY A 57 -4.53 20.81 5.27
C GLY A 57 -4.90 19.38 5.70
N ALA A 58 -4.24 18.36 5.15
CA ALA A 58 -4.49 16.98 5.52
C ALA A 58 -4.07 16.72 6.97
N ASP A 59 -5.01 16.23 7.78
CA ASP A 59 -4.76 15.87 9.18
C ASP A 59 -3.94 14.58 9.29
N HIS A 60 -4.29 13.57 8.46
CA HIS A 60 -3.59 12.30 8.43
C HIS A 60 -3.39 11.77 7.00
N VAL A 61 -2.30 11.02 6.84
CA VAL A 61 -1.90 10.40 5.58
C VAL A 61 -1.54 8.93 5.83
N VAL A 62 -2.32 8.02 5.28
CA VAL A 62 -2.06 6.58 5.44
C VAL A 62 -1.09 6.10 4.37
N VAL A 63 0.06 5.60 4.83
CA VAL A 63 1.11 4.98 4.00
C VAL A 63 1.09 3.48 4.21
N ARG A 64 1.24 2.71 3.14
CA ARG A 64 0.97 1.28 3.19
C ARG A 64 2.18 0.45 2.79
N ALA A 65 2.54 -0.51 3.63
CA ALA A 65 3.40 -1.61 3.25
C ALA A 65 2.69 -2.56 2.28
N LYS A 66 3.47 -3.35 1.56
CA LYS A 66 2.96 -4.34 0.62
C LYS A 66 3.92 -5.52 0.55
N ASP A 67 3.42 -6.73 0.73
CA ASP A 67 4.16 -7.95 0.49
C ASP A 67 3.46 -8.78 -0.59
N THR A 68 4.01 -8.79 -1.79
CA THR A 68 3.59 -9.59 -2.94
C THR A 68 4.73 -10.47 -3.42
N GLU A 69 5.59 -10.89 -2.50
CA GLU A 69 6.80 -11.63 -2.82
C GLU A 69 6.48 -12.97 -3.50
N THR A 70 5.47 -13.71 -3.02
CA THR A 70 5.08 -15.00 -3.62
C THR A 70 4.58 -14.84 -5.06
N THR A 71 3.87 -13.76 -5.38
CA THR A 71 3.24 -13.59 -6.69
C THR A 71 4.08 -12.81 -7.68
N PHE A 72 4.87 -11.85 -7.21
CA PHE A 72 5.60 -10.91 -8.05
C PHE A 72 7.04 -10.63 -7.63
N GLY A 73 7.54 -11.26 -6.56
CA GLY A 73 8.89 -11.00 -6.04
C GLY A 73 9.10 -9.58 -5.52
N LEU A 74 8.01 -8.87 -5.13
CA LEU A 74 8.07 -7.48 -4.69
C LEU A 74 7.57 -7.33 -3.26
N LYS A 75 8.32 -6.56 -2.47
CA LYS A 75 7.97 -6.23 -1.09
C LYS A 75 8.35 -4.79 -0.76
N THR A 76 7.41 -4.04 -0.21
CA THR A 76 7.64 -2.83 0.59
C THR A 76 7.49 -3.26 2.05
N THR A 77 8.59 -3.28 2.82
CA THR A 77 8.59 -3.90 4.13
C THR A 77 7.83 -3.09 5.19
N ASN A 78 7.37 -3.76 6.23
CA ASN A 78 6.69 -3.13 7.37
C ASN A 78 7.65 -2.23 8.15
N GLU A 79 8.91 -2.63 8.29
CA GLU A 79 9.97 -1.86 8.94
C GLU A 79 10.23 -0.55 8.21
N PHE A 80 10.29 -0.59 6.88
CA PHE A 80 10.49 0.59 6.06
C PHE A 80 9.35 1.60 6.24
N VAL A 81 8.08 1.14 6.18
CA VAL A 81 6.92 2.01 6.38
C VAL A 81 6.88 2.58 7.80
N SER A 82 7.17 1.77 8.81
CA SER A 82 7.27 2.23 10.20
C SER A 82 8.36 3.30 10.37
N GLY A 83 9.54 3.06 9.80
CA GLY A 83 10.65 4.01 9.80
C GLY A 83 10.26 5.34 9.16
N PHE A 84 9.67 5.28 7.97
CA PHE A 84 9.15 6.45 7.27
C PHE A 84 8.14 7.25 8.11
N CYS A 85 7.15 6.58 8.70
CA CYS A 85 6.14 7.27 9.51
C CYS A 85 6.75 7.95 10.74
N ARG A 86 7.73 7.31 11.40
CA ARG A 86 8.43 7.90 12.53
C ARG A 86 9.24 9.13 12.14
N GLU A 87 9.92 9.07 11.00
CA GLU A 87 10.74 10.16 10.48
C GLU A 87 9.90 11.37 10.05
N GLN A 88 8.78 11.12 9.36
CA GLN A 88 7.90 12.18 8.84
C GLN A 88 6.91 12.73 9.88
N GLY A 89 6.78 12.09 11.03
CA GLY A 89 5.99 12.57 12.16
C GLY A 89 4.54 12.05 12.20
N PRO A 90 3.74 12.52 13.21
CA PRO A 90 2.47 11.89 13.60
C PRO A 90 1.33 12.03 12.59
N ARG A 91 1.49 12.86 11.56
CA ARG A 91 0.54 12.95 10.44
C ARG A 91 0.50 11.64 9.66
N PHE A 92 1.63 10.92 9.56
CA PHE A 92 1.74 9.70 8.77
C PHE A 92 1.40 8.46 9.59
N ILE A 93 0.45 7.68 9.10
CA ILE A 93 -0.03 6.46 9.72
C ILE A 93 0.34 5.28 8.82
N GLY A 94 1.12 4.34 9.35
CA GLY A 94 1.54 3.16 8.59
C GLY A 94 0.51 2.02 8.69
N PHE A 95 0.22 1.38 7.55
CA PHE A 95 -0.52 0.13 7.48
C PHE A 95 0.39 -1.00 7.06
N ALA A 96 0.26 -2.15 7.73
CA ALA A 96 1.03 -3.34 7.45
C ALA A 96 0.65 -3.97 6.10
N GLY A 97 1.63 -4.55 5.43
CA GLY A 97 1.44 -5.42 4.28
C GLY A 97 1.99 -6.80 4.56
N VAL A 98 1.19 -7.84 4.32
CA VAL A 98 1.61 -9.23 4.48
C VAL A 98 1.19 -10.06 3.26
N ASP A 99 1.92 -11.14 2.99
CA ASP A 99 1.60 -12.07 1.91
C ASP A 99 0.74 -13.23 2.44
N PRO A 100 -0.55 -13.33 2.06
CA PRO A 100 -1.44 -14.37 2.57
C PRO A 100 -1.02 -15.80 2.17
N HIS A 101 -0.17 -15.94 1.16
CA HIS A 101 0.35 -17.26 0.75
C HIS A 101 1.37 -17.83 1.74
N LYS A 102 1.94 -17.00 2.62
CA LYS A 102 2.90 -17.41 3.66
C LYS A 102 2.22 -18.02 4.91
N GLY A 103 0.88 -18.06 4.94
CA GLY A 103 0.12 -18.71 6.01
C GLY A 103 0.47 -18.16 7.41
N MET A 104 0.90 -19.02 8.33
CA MET A 104 1.23 -18.61 9.71
C MET A 104 2.37 -17.57 9.80
N ALA A 105 3.28 -17.53 8.83
CA ALA A 105 4.31 -16.50 8.81
C ALA A 105 3.71 -15.11 8.57
N ALA A 106 2.69 -14.99 7.70
CA ALA A 106 1.98 -13.74 7.47
C ALA A 106 1.23 -13.25 8.73
N ILE A 107 0.66 -14.18 9.51
CA ILE A 107 -0.03 -13.84 10.78
C ILE A 107 0.97 -13.31 11.82
N ARG A 108 2.12 -13.95 11.98
CA ARG A 108 3.19 -13.49 12.88
C ARG A 108 3.78 -12.15 12.44
N GLU A 109 3.96 -11.98 11.14
CA GLU A 109 4.41 -10.71 10.54
C GLU A 109 3.44 -9.56 10.83
N LEU A 110 2.12 -9.81 10.69
CA LEU A 110 1.09 -8.82 11.01
C LEU A 110 1.12 -8.45 12.51
N GLU A 111 1.22 -9.45 13.38
CA GLU A 111 1.29 -9.22 14.82
C GLU A 111 2.52 -8.39 15.20
N HIS A 112 3.68 -8.73 14.66
CA HIS A 112 4.93 -7.98 14.84
C HIS A 112 4.79 -6.53 14.32
N ALA A 113 4.24 -6.36 13.12
CA ALA A 113 4.04 -5.06 12.51
C ALA A 113 3.18 -4.11 13.36
N VAL A 114 2.16 -4.64 14.02
CA VAL A 114 1.28 -3.84 14.88
C VAL A 114 1.90 -3.61 16.26
N LYS A 115 2.37 -4.67 16.92
CA LYS A 115 2.83 -4.59 18.32
C LYS A 115 4.20 -3.94 18.48
N GLU A 116 5.14 -4.24 17.58
CA GLU A 116 6.53 -3.80 17.69
C GLU A 116 6.84 -2.61 16.78
N LEU A 117 6.26 -2.58 15.56
CA LEU A 117 6.53 -1.50 14.60
C LEU A 117 5.50 -0.35 14.69
N GLY A 118 4.39 -0.52 15.42
CA GLY A 118 3.39 0.51 15.64
C GLY A 118 2.49 0.81 14.43
N LEU A 119 2.38 -0.12 13.47
CA LEU A 119 1.48 0.03 12.34
C LEU A 119 0.03 -0.14 12.77
N ARG A 120 -0.90 0.58 12.14
CA ARG A 120 -2.26 0.80 12.64
C ARG A 120 -3.36 0.16 11.79
N GLY A 121 -3.02 -0.69 10.85
CA GLY A 121 -3.99 -1.38 10.01
C GLY A 121 -3.33 -2.39 9.10
N LEU A 122 -4.12 -3.16 8.37
CA LEU A 122 -3.68 -4.12 7.37
C LEU A 122 -4.07 -3.62 5.97
N ASN A 123 -3.13 -3.66 5.03
CA ASN A 123 -3.35 -3.39 3.62
C ASN A 123 -3.32 -4.70 2.82
N LEU A 124 -4.44 -5.06 2.19
CA LEU A 124 -4.56 -6.22 1.32
C LEU A 124 -4.70 -5.79 -0.15
N GLN A 125 -3.82 -6.33 -0.98
CA GLN A 125 -3.80 -6.11 -2.43
C GLN A 125 -4.31 -7.37 -3.14
N CYS A 126 -5.61 -7.66 -3.02
CA CYS A 126 -6.23 -8.90 -3.53
C CYS A 126 -5.89 -9.21 -4.99
N PHE A 127 -5.85 -8.19 -5.86
CA PHE A 127 -5.39 -8.34 -7.25
C PHE A 127 -3.97 -8.88 -7.34
N GLU A 128 -3.05 -8.27 -6.60
CA GLU A 128 -1.63 -8.62 -6.66
C GLU A 128 -1.34 -9.92 -5.90
N HIS A 129 -2.09 -10.21 -4.83
CA HIS A 129 -2.04 -11.52 -4.16
C HIS A 129 -2.71 -12.63 -4.96
N LYS A 130 -3.48 -12.30 -6.01
CA LYS A 130 -4.25 -13.25 -6.83
C LYS A 130 -5.21 -14.11 -5.99
N VAL A 131 -5.88 -13.49 -5.04
CA VAL A 131 -6.89 -14.10 -4.16
C VAL A 131 -8.15 -13.24 -4.11
N ALA A 132 -9.31 -13.87 -4.05
CA ALA A 132 -10.57 -13.15 -3.83
C ALA A 132 -10.66 -12.65 -2.38
N ILE A 133 -11.42 -11.59 -2.14
CA ILE A 133 -11.59 -11.00 -0.79
C ILE A 133 -12.14 -11.99 0.24
N ASN A 134 -12.88 -13.00 -0.20
CA ASN A 134 -13.43 -14.09 0.61
C ASN A 134 -12.61 -15.39 0.54
N ASP A 135 -11.39 -15.36 0.02
CA ASP A 135 -10.54 -16.55 0.02
C ASP A 135 -10.24 -16.99 1.45
N LYS A 136 -10.33 -18.31 1.68
CA LYS A 136 -10.06 -18.92 2.99
C LYS A 136 -8.69 -18.58 3.58
N LYS A 137 -7.71 -18.24 2.75
CA LYS A 137 -6.38 -17.77 3.19
C LYS A 137 -6.42 -16.45 3.95
N LEU A 138 -7.44 -15.61 3.70
CA LEU A 138 -7.56 -14.29 4.31
C LEU A 138 -8.27 -14.34 5.67
N TYR A 139 -9.12 -15.35 5.95
CA TYR A 139 -9.86 -15.40 7.21
C TYR A 139 -8.97 -15.39 8.48
N PRO A 140 -7.84 -16.11 8.53
CA PRO A 140 -6.94 -16.01 9.69
C PRO A 140 -6.36 -14.60 9.88
N LEU A 141 -6.10 -13.87 8.80
CA LEU A 141 -5.65 -12.47 8.86
C LEU A 141 -6.77 -11.56 9.35
N TYR A 142 -8.01 -11.75 8.89
CA TYR A 142 -9.16 -11.00 9.38
C TYR A 142 -9.40 -11.22 10.87
N ALA A 143 -9.34 -12.49 11.32
CA ALA A 143 -9.44 -12.82 12.74
C ALA A 143 -8.32 -12.17 13.56
N LYS A 144 -7.09 -12.14 13.05
CA LYS A 144 -5.97 -11.46 13.72
C LYS A 144 -6.16 -9.94 13.74
N CYS A 145 -6.74 -9.33 12.70
CA CYS A 145 -7.06 -7.91 12.72
C CYS A 145 -8.10 -7.56 13.79
N ILE A 146 -9.11 -8.42 13.98
CA ILE A 146 -10.10 -8.25 15.06
C ILE A 146 -9.42 -8.36 16.43
N GLU A 147 -8.56 -9.37 16.63
CA GLU A 147 -7.80 -9.53 17.88
C GLU A 147 -6.92 -8.33 18.19
N LEU A 148 -6.31 -7.71 17.16
CA LEU A 148 -5.43 -6.56 17.30
C LEU A 148 -6.16 -5.21 17.30
N ASP A 149 -7.47 -5.20 17.13
CA ASP A 149 -8.32 -4.01 17.00
C ASP A 149 -7.84 -3.02 15.93
N ILE A 150 -7.57 -3.55 14.73
CA ILE A 150 -7.08 -2.76 13.59
C ILE A 150 -7.98 -2.90 12.36
N PRO A 151 -8.14 -1.82 11.55
CA PRO A 151 -8.87 -1.87 10.29
C PRO A 151 -8.10 -2.62 9.20
N VAL A 152 -8.87 -3.10 8.21
CA VAL A 152 -8.35 -3.70 6.97
C VAL A 152 -8.73 -2.84 5.78
N THR A 153 -7.76 -2.47 4.95
CA THR A 153 -8.02 -1.89 3.63
C THR A 153 -7.85 -2.95 2.55
N VAL A 154 -8.81 -3.02 1.65
CA VAL A 154 -8.78 -3.96 0.53
C VAL A 154 -8.81 -3.19 -0.78
N HIS A 155 -7.84 -3.43 -1.64
CA HIS A 155 -7.86 -2.90 -2.99
C HIS A 155 -8.89 -3.66 -3.82
N SER A 156 -9.94 -2.98 -4.24
CA SER A 156 -11.04 -3.52 -5.05
C SER A 156 -11.25 -2.69 -6.32
N SER A 157 -12.17 -3.12 -7.19
CA SER A 157 -12.56 -2.48 -8.44
C SER A 157 -11.57 -2.67 -9.58
N ILE A 158 -10.91 -1.62 -10.10
CA ILE A 158 -10.06 -1.68 -11.31
C ILE A 158 -8.58 -1.75 -10.94
N ASN A 159 -7.85 -2.63 -11.65
CA ASN A 159 -6.41 -2.69 -11.59
C ASN A 159 -5.81 -2.47 -13.00
N PHE A 160 -4.75 -1.68 -13.10
CA PHE A 160 -4.07 -1.39 -14.37
C PHE A 160 -3.04 -2.44 -14.78
N SER A 161 -2.82 -3.47 -13.95
CA SER A 161 -1.90 -4.55 -14.27
C SER A 161 -2.54 -5.56 -15.21
N THR A 162 -1.86 -5.91 -16.30
CA THR A 162 -2.26 -6.99 -17.21
C THR A 162 -2.00 -8.39 -16.66
N GLU A 163 -1.34 -8.50 -15.51
CA GLU A 163 -0.95 -9.76 -14.89
C GLU A 163 -1.88 -10.17 -13.73
N CYS A 164 -2.90 -9.34 -13.47
CA CYS A 164 -3.89 -9.56 -12.42
C CYS A 164 -5.29 -9.76 -13.03
N LEU A 165 -6.04 -10.72 -12.53
CA LEU A 165 -7.42 -10.92 -12.93
C LEU A 165 -8.34 -9.95 -12.20
N MET A 166 -9.25 -9.32 -12.96
CA MET A 166 -10.24 -8.38 -12.42
C MET A 166 -11.19 -9.03 -11.39
N GLU A 167 -11.40 -10.35 -11.50
CA GLU A 167 -12.25 -11.10 -10.57
C GLU A 167 -11.75 -11.05 -9.11
N HIS A 168 -10.43 -10.95 -8.90
CA HIS A 168 -9.87 -10.85 -7.56
C HIS A 168 -10.16 -9.50 -6.87
N GLY A 169 -10.63 -8.51 -7.61
CA GLY A 169 -11.00 -7.20 -7.07
C GLY A 169 -12.50 -6.97 -6.94
N ARG A 170 -13.33 -8.00 -7.12
CA ARG A 170 -14.78 -7.86 -6.96
C ARG A 170 -15.14 -7.61 -5.50
N PRO A 171 -15.86 -6.51 -5.20
CA PRO A 171 -16.32 -6.23 -3.84
C PRO A 171 -17.59 -7.03 -3.49
N ILE A 172 -18.23 -7.64 -4.48
CA ILE A 172 -19.45 -8.44 -4.32
C ILE A 172 -19.07 -9.92 -4.42
N LEU A 173 -19.55 -10.70 -3.50
CA LEU A 173 -19.36 -12.14 -3.37
C LEU A 173 -20.62 -12.88 -3.80
#